data_9cf8baf0f0e2ac6c3052cb60bffed9f5
#
_entry.id   9cf8baf0f0e2ac6c3052cb60bffed9f5
#
_cell.length_a   1.000
_cell.length_b   1.000
_cell.length_c   1.000
_cell.angle_alpha   90.00
_cell.angle_beta   90.00
_cell.angle_gamma   90.00
#
_symmetry.space_group_name_H-M   'P 1'
#
loop_
_entity.id
_entity.type
_entity.pdbx_description
1 polymer ?
#
loop_
_entity_poly.entity_id
_entity_poly.type
_entity_poly.pdbx_seq_one_letter_code
_entity_poly.pdbx_strand_id
1 'polypeptide(L)'
;MGANLVYGAFYKHDEPKKLLKYLYDHLDKDAIEIDTINFSGPLFENVDNRLMSLQLVKNGMTEAVMFNPSGNNILPARELYKKNILALRGSFRPVTKVNIDMFEKSLEVFLKEREVNENKTVVIFEITLSNLTSQGEIDEKDFMDRAKLLCSLGHVVMISNFKEYYRLVDYLSQYTKKQMALAMGVNSFVEVFDENYYTDLSGGILEAFGKMFYNNLKVYLYPTKDADGNIITSNNLKLHPRMKDFYKFFKYNGKVVDIFDFEPKYLDIFSRKILQQINNLSLIHI
;
A
#
# COMPACT_ATOMS: atom_id res chain seq x y z
N MET A 1 -24.22 -14.86 -8.29
CA MET A 1 -22.78 -15.05 -8.59
C MET A 1 -22.52 -16.34 -9.35
N GLY A 2 -22.81 -17.55 -8.80
CA GLY A 2 -22.44 -18.82 -9.45
C GLY A 2 -22.99 -18.99 -10.88
N ALA A 3 -24.27 -18.68 -11.11
CA ALA A 3 -24.83 -18.71 -12.46
C ALA A 3 -24.15 -17.72 -13.40
N ASN A 4 -23.83 -16.50 -12.92
CA ASN A 4 -23.13 -15.49 -13.71
C ASN A 4 -21.70 -15.95 -14.05
N LEU A 5 -21.03 -16.64 -13.13
CA LEU A 5 -19.68 -17.19 -13.40
C LEU A 5 -19.74 -18.25 -14.50
N VAL A 6 -20.67 -19.22 -14.40
CA VAL A 6 -20.83 -20.26 -15.43
C VAL A 6 -21.17 -19.65 -16.77
N TYR A 7 -22.16 -18.77 -16.82
CA TYR A 7 -22.56 -18.08 -18.07
C TYR A 7 -21.39 -17.26 -18.64
N GLY A 8 -20.70 -16.49 -17.81
CA GLY A 8 -19.54 -15.68 -18.21
C GLY A 8 -18.42 -16.53 -18.77
N ALA A 9 -18.11 -17.67 -18.13
CA ALA A 9 -17.07 -18.58 -18.60
C ALA A 9 -17.36 -19.18 -19.98
N PHE A 10 -18.64 -19.44 -20.30
CA PHE A 10 -19.04 -19.99 -21.59
C PHE A 10 -19.18 -18.92 -22.68
N TYR A 11 -19.73 -17.74 -22.37
CA TYR A 11 -20.17 -16.78 -23.39
C TYR A 11 -19.35 -15.48 -23.41
N LYS A 12 -18.43 -15.26 -22.44
CA LYS A 12 -17.65 -14.03 -22.33
C LYS A 12 -16.15 -14.29 -22.08
N HIS A 13 -15.69 -15.53 -22.30
CA HIS A 13 -14.28 -15.91 -22.07
C HIS A 13 -13.30 -15.16 -22.97
N ASP A 14 -13.73 -14.74 -24.16
CA ASP A 14 -12.89 -13.96 -25.09
C ASP A 14 -12.57 -12.55 -24.57
N GLU A 15 -13.36 -12.03 -23.61
CA GLU A 15 -13.21 -10.70 -23.05
C GLU A 15 -13.18 -10.74 -21.51
N PRO A 16 -12.06 -11.19 -20.89
CA PRO A 16 -11.96 -11.40 -19.44
C PRO A 16 -12.38 -10.21 -18.59
N LYS A 17 -12.08 -8.97 -19.01
CA LYS A 17 -12.52 -7.74 -18.30
C LYS A 17 -14.05 -7.56 -18.31
N LYS A 18 -14.73 -7.96 -19.40
CA LYS A 18 -16.20 -7.94 -19.45
C LYS A 18 -16.78 -9.09 -18.63
N LEU A 19 -16.13 -10.26 -18.66
CA LEU A 19 -16.51 -11.38 -17.82
C LEU A 19 -16.53 -10.97 -16.34
N LEU A 20 -15.49 -10.31 -15.84
CA LEU A 20 -15.44 -9.81 -14.47
C LEU A 20 -16.64 -8.93 -14.14
N LYS A 21 -16.93 -7.92 -14.95
CA LYS A 21 -18.08 -7.03 -14.74
C LYS A 21 -19.41 -7.80 -14.72
N TYR A 22 -19.52 -8.82 -15.56
CA TYR A 22 -20.72 -9.65 -15.65
C TYR A 22 -20.98 -10.50 -14.40
N LEU A 23 -19.94 -10.78 -13.60
CA LEU A 23 -20.12 -11.51 -12.33
C LEU A 23 -21.10 -10.81 -11.40
N TYR A 24 -21.20 -9.48 -11.47
CA TYR A 24 -22.12 -8.66 -10.68
C TYR A 24 -23.46 -8.35 -11.38
N ASP A 25 -23.72 -8.96 -12.56
CA ASP A 25 -25.02 -8.75 -13.24
C ASP A 25 -26.18 -9.16 -12.33
N HIS A 26 -27.13 -8.25 -12.14
CA HIS A 26 -28.24 -8.39 -11.19
C HIS A 26 -27.86 -8.64 -9.72
N LEU A 27 -26.65 -8.22 -9.29
CA LEU A 27 -26.20 -8.26 -7.91
C LEU A 27 -25.82 -6.85 -7.44
N ASP A 28 -26.20 -6.52 -6.21
CA ASP A 28 -25.73 -5.32 -5.54
C ASP A 28 -24.22 -5.44 -5.25
N LYS A 29 -23.49 -4.35 -5.39
CA LYS A 29 -22.02 -4.34 -5.21
C LYS A 29 -21.59 -4.80 -3.83
N ASP A 30 -22.41 -4.51 -2.81
CA ASP A 30 -22.13 -4.85 -1.41
C ASP A 30 -22.61 -6.26 -1.02
N ALA A 31 -23.25 -7.00 -1.94
CA ALA A 31 -23.78 -8.32 -1.65
C ALA A 31 -22.72 -9.40 -1.56
N ILE A 32 -21.63 -9.26 -2.31
CA ILE A 32 -20.55 -10.26 -2.39
C ILE A 32 -19.23 -9.54 -2.68
N GLU A 33 -18.19 -9.90 -1.94
CA GLU A 33 -16.80 -9.51 -2.24
C GLU A 33 -16.08 -10.63 -2.98
N ILE A 34 -15.22 -10.27 -3.95
CA ILE A 34 -14.37 -11.22 -4.67
C ILE A 34 -12.93 -10.95 -4.29
N ASP A 35 -12.44 -11.63 -3.27
CA ASP A 35 -11.09 -11.45 -2.72
C ASP A 35 -9.97 -11.83 -3.70
N THR A 36 -10.24 -12.78 -4.59
CA THR A 36 -9.26 -13.25 -5.56
C THR A 36 -9.93 -13.88 -6.76
N ILE A 37 -9.25 -13.82 -7.89
CA ILE A 37 -9.66 -14.49 -9.12
C ILE A 37 -8.43 -15.10 -9.79
N ASN A 38 -8.64 -16.26 -10.45
CA ASN A 38 -7.61 -16.90 -11.24
C ASN A 38 -8.22 -17.47 -12.53
N PHE A 39 -7.74 -16.98 -13.65
CA PHE A 39 -8.04 -17.51 -14.97
C PHE A 39 -7.00 -18.55 -15.34
N SER A 40 -7.41 -19.76 -15.68
CA SER A 40 -6.54 -20.86 -16.07
C SER A 40 -7.15 -21.74 -17.15
N GLY A 41 -6.31 -22.48 -17.86
CA GLY A 41 -6.69 -23.35 -18.97
C GLY A 41 -6.44 -22.72 -20.34
N PRO A 42 -6.60 -23.52 -21.44
CA PRO A 42 -6.17 -23.14 -22.77
C PRO A 42 -6.76 -21.82 -23.32
N LEU A 43 -8.01 -21.50 -22.92
CA LEU A 43 -8.68 -20.27 -23.35
C LEU A 43 -8.15 -19.00 -22.66
N PHE A 44 -7.40 -19.16 -21.57
CA PHE A 44 -6.93 -18.03 -20.73
C PHE A 44 -5.41 -17.95 -20.63
N GLU A 45 -4.65 -18.63 -21.50
CA GLU A 45 -3.18 -18.65 -21.47
C GLU A 45 -2.56 -17.24 -21.58
N ASN A 46 -3.23 -16.33 -22.28
CA ASN A 46 -2.79 -14.95 -22.47
C ASN A 46 -3.35 -13.98 -21.43
N VAL A 47 -4.09 -14.46 -20.41
CA VAL A 47 -4.68 -13.61 -19.38
C VAL A 47 -3.71 -13.44 -18.23
N ASP A 48 -3.27 -12.21 -17.98
CA ASP A 48 -2.49 -11.91 -16.77
C ASP A 48 -3.41 -11.75 -15.57
N ASN A 49 -3.32 -12.68 -14.62
CA ASN A 49 -4.15 -12.72 -13.42
C ASN A 49 -3.93 -11.50 -12.49
N ARG A 50 -2.77 -10.82 -12.56
CA ARG A 50 -2.50 -9.59 -11.80
C ARG A 50 -3.32 -8.44 -12.35
N LEU A 51 -3.44 -8.34 -13.68
CA LEU A 51 -4.31 -7.35 -14.31
C LEU A 51 -5.78 -7.59 -13.98
N MET A 52 -6.20 -8.86 -13.92
CA MET A 52 -7.57 -9.19 -13.54
C MET A 52 -7.83 -8.84 -12.08
N SER A 53 -6.88 -9.08 -11.19
CA SER A 53 -6.95 -8.66 -9.78
C SER A 53 -6.99 -7.13 -9.63
N LEU A 54 -6.20 -6.39 -10.42
CA LEU A 54 -6.31 -4.91 -10.48
C LEU A 54 -7.74 -4.49 -10.89
N GLN A 55 -8.36 -5.19 -11.84
CA GLN A 55 -9.74 -4.88 -12.26
C GLN A 55 -10.76 -5.13 -11.12
N LEU A 56 -10.53 -6.11 -10.25
CA LEU A 56 -11.40 -6.30 -9.06
C LEU A 56 -11.41 -5.04 -8.21
N VAL A 57 -10.24 -4.52 -7.83
CA VAL A 57 -10.13 -3.29 -7.02
C VAL A 57 -10.67 -2.07 -7.77
N LYS A 58 -10.32 -1.91 -9.05
CA LYS A 58 -10.78 -0.80 -9.90
C LYS A 58 -12.31 -0.74 -10.04
N ASN A 59 -12.96 -1.90 -10.10
CA ASN A 59 -14.42 -1.99 -10.22
C ASN A 59 -15.14 -2.01 -8.86
N GLY A 60 -14.42 -1.92 -7.72
CA GLY A 60 -14.98 -1.97 -6.38
C GLY A 60 -15.56 -3.34 -6.00
N MET A 61 -15.02 -4.42 -6.58
CA MET A 61 -15.41 -5.81 -6.29
C MET A 61 -14.70 -6.35 -5.05
N THR A 62 -13.59 -5.74 -4.66
CA THR A 62 -12.86 -5.89 -3.40
C THR A 62 -12.11 -4.61 -3.09
N GLU A 63 -11.74 -4.41 -1.83
CA GLU A 63 -10.96 -3.24 -1.40
C GLU A 63 -9.46 -3.41 -1.66
N ALA A 64 -8.95 -4.65 -1.64
CA ALA A 64 -7.53 -4.93 -1.85
C ALA A 64 -7.28 -6.31 -2.45
N VAL A 65 -6.20 -6.42 -3.21
CA VAL A 65 -5.65 -7.69 -3.73
C VAL A 65 -4.17 -7.78 -3.41
N MET A 66 -3.64 -9.00 -3.30
CA MET A 66 -2.27 -9.24 -2.92
C MET A 66 -1.57 -10.20 -3.88
N PHE A 67 -0.27 -9.97 -4.05
CA PHE A 67 0.62 -10.83 -4.85
C PHE A 67 1.79 -11.31 -4.00
N ASN A 68 2.15 -12.59 -4.14
CA ASN A 68 3.35 -13.11 -3.50
C ASN A 68 4.63 -12.69 -4.25
N PRO A 69 5.83 -12.97 -3.72
CA PRO A 69 7.10 -12.65 -4.39
C PRO A 69 7.25 -13.22 -5.81
N SER A 70 6.56 -14.32 -6.12
CA SER A 70 6.53 -14.89 -7.47
C SER A 70 5.52 -14.21 -8.40
N GLY A 71 4.77 -13.20 -7.91
CA GLY A 71 3.76 -12.46 -8.68
C GLY A 71 2.42 -13.19 -8.81
N ASN A 72 2.18 -14.27 -8.06
CA ASN A 72 0.91 -14.98 -8.05
C ASN A 72 -0.07 -14.34 -7.08
N ASN A 73 -1.36 -14.36 -7.43
CA ASN A 73 -2.44 -13.92 -6.54
C ASN A 73 -2.47 -14.76 -5.27
N ILE A 74 -2.64 -14.10 -4.13
CA ILE A 74 -2.79 -14.74 -2.83
C ILE A 74 -3.99 -14.17 -2.07
N LEU A 75 -4.60 -15.01 -1.25
CA LEU A 75 -5.72 -14.62 -0.40
C LEU A 75 -5.20 -13.84 0.82
N PRO A 76 -5.67 -12.58 1.05
CA PRO A 76 -5.28 -11.78 2.21
C PRO A 76 -5.53 -12.53 3.53
N ALA A 77 -6.68 -13.18 3.67
CA ALA A 77 -7.04 -13.93 4.87
C ALA A 77 -6.04 -15.06 5.21
N ARG A 78 -5.46 -15.71 4.21
CA ARG A 78 -4.46 -16.77 4.43
C ARG A 78 -3.09 -16.19 4.76
N GLU A 79 -2.70 -15.14 4.04
CA GLU A 79 -1.36 -14.56 4.14
C GLU A 79 -1.17 -13.78 5.45
N LEU A 80 -2.21 -13.04 5.87
CA LEU A 80 -2.14 -12.10 6.99
C LEU A 80 -2.57 -12.69 8.34
N TYR A 81 -3.21 -13.87 8.34
CA TYR A 81 -3.79 -14.42 9.56
C TYR A 81 -2.77 -14.64 10.67
N LYS A 82 -2.96 -13.92 11.77
CA LYS A 82 -2.09 -13.94 12.96
C LYS A 82 -0.61 -13.63 12.68
N LYS A 83 -0.33 -12.86 11.64
CA LYS A 83 1.03 -12.39 11.29
C LYS A 83 1.36 -11.06 11.95
N ASN A 84 2.65 -10.82 12.17
CA ASN A 84 3.19 -9.48 12.38
C ASN A 84 3.30 -8.81 11.00
N ILE A 85 2.94 -7.52 10.88
CA ILE A 85 2.87 -6.84 9.58
C ILE A 85 3.70 -5.58 9.61
N LEU A 86 4.63 -5.45 8.66
CA LEU A 86 5.29 -4.21 8.31
C LEU A 86 4.77 -3.77 6.93
N ALA A 87 4.11 -2.61 6.85
CA ALA A 87 3.60 -2.09 5.59
C ALA A 87 4.29 -0.79 5.19
N LEU A 88 4.62 -0.68 3.90
CA LEU A 88 5.16 0.53 3.27
C LEU A 88 4.23 0.94 2.14
N ARG A 89 3.68 2.15 2.22
CA ARG A 89 2.85 2.72 1.16
C ARG A 89 3.67 3.66 0.28
N GLY A 90 3.53 3.53 -1.02
CA GLY A 90 4.19 4.43 -1.96
C GLY A 90 3.71 4.29 -3.40
N SER A 91 4.07 5.26 -4.24
CA SER A 91 3.83 5.16 -5.69
C SER A 91 4.83 4.21 -6.36
N PHE A 92 6.03 4.05 -5.77
CA PHE A 92 7.13 3.23 -6.31
C PHE A 92 7.39 3.46 -7.81
N ARG A 93 7.41 4.72 -8.21
CA ARG A 93 7.55 5.15 -9.63
C ARG A 93 8.69 6.14 -9.83
N PRO A 94 9.89 5.65 -10.06
CA PRO A 94 10.37 4.27 -9.85
C PRO A 94 10.61 3.96 -8.37
N VAL A 95 10.90 2.69 -8.06
CA VAL A 95 11.52 2.31 -6.79
C VAL A 95 12.92 2.91 -6.75
N THR A 96 13.26 3.56 -5.65
CA THR A 96 14.53 4.26 -5.49
C THR A 96 15.31 3.72 -4.29
N LYS A 97 16.60 4.08 -4.19
CA LYS A 97 17.41 3.69 -3.04
C LYS A 97 16.84 4.15 -1.71
N VAL A 98 16.14 5.29 -1.68
CA VAL A 98 15.47 5.75 -0.45
C VAL A 98 14.32 4.82 -0.03
N ASN A 99 13.59 4.23 -1.00
CA ASN A 99 12.54 3.26 -0.68
C ASN A 99 13.14 1.97 -0.11
N ILE A 100 14.25 1.50 -0.66
CA ILE A 100 14.94 0.30 -0.20
C ILE A 100 15.53 0.52 1.19
N ASP A 101 16.24 1.62 1.41
CA ASP A 101 16.82 1.94 2.71
C ASP A 101 15.74 2.11 3.78
N MET A 102 14.64 2.82 3.48
CA MET A 102 13.50 2.93 4.38
C MET A 102 12.92 1.56 4.73
N PHE A 103 12.77 0.68 3.75
CA PHE A 103 12.30 -0.69 3.95
C PHE A 103 13.26 -1.48 4.85
N GLU A 104 14.53 -1.59 4.47
CA GLU A 104 15.53 -2.38 5.19
C GLU A 104 15.67 -1.92 6.65
N LYS A 105 15.81 -0.60 6.85
CA LYS A 105 15.96 -0.03 8.19
C LYS A 105 14.69 -0.16 9.04
N SER A 106 13.52 -0.02 8.43
CA SER A 106 12.26 -0.27 9.14
C SER A 106 12.10 -1.73 9.53
N LEU A 107 12.50 -2.66 8.67
CA LEU A 107 12.46 -4.09 8.98
C LEU A 107 13.42 -4.46 10.12
N GLU A 108 14.66 -3.93 10.10
CA GLU A 108 15.62 -4.12 11.19
C GLU A 108 15.04 -3.66 12.55
N VAL A 109 14.36 -2.50 12.59
CA VAL A 109 13.71 -1.99 13.81
C VAL A 109 12.52 -2.88 14.19
N PHE A 110 11.72 -3.28 13.22
CA PHE A 110 10.53 -4.10 13.46
C PHE A 110 10.86 -5.47 14.05
N LEU A 111 11.88 -6.14 13.52
CA LEU A 111 12.32 -7.45 13.99
C LEU A 111 12.94 -7.42 15.40
N LYS A 112 13.38 -6.25 15.89
CA LYS A 112 13.86 -6.05 17.25
C LYS A 112 12.74 -5.82 18.28
N GLU A 113 11.49 -5.60 17.82
CA GLU A 113 10.35 -5.44 18.73
C GLU A 113 10.07 -6.74 19.48
N ARG A 114 9.83 -6.63 20.79
CA ARG A 114 9.69 -7.79 21.70
C ARG A 114 8.63 -8.81 21.28
N GLU A 115 7.55 -8.34 20.66
CA GLU A 115 6.39 -9.17 20.31
C GLU A 115 6.43 -9.66 18.85
N VAL A 116 7.47 -9.30 18.10
CA VAL A 116 7.62 -9.66 16.69
C VAL A 116 8.37 -10.98 16.56
N ASN A 117 7.80 -11.88 15.75
CA ASN A 117 8.43 -13.14 15.37
C ASN A 117 8.74 -13.10 13.88
N GLU A 118 10.01 -13.18 13.51
CA GLU A 118 10.48 -13.12 12.13
C GLU A 118 9.76 -14.11 11.21
N ASN A 119 9.65 -15.38 11.64
CA ASN A 119 8.97 -16.45 10.86
C ASN A 119 7.46 -16.22 10.69
N LYS A 120 6.88 -15.29 11.44
CA LYS A 120 5.48 -14.89 11.37
C LYS A 120 5.31 -13.45 10.95
N THR A 121 6.32 -12.88 10.30
CA THR A 121 6.30 -11.50 9.79
C THR A 121 6.03 -11.48 8.30
N VAL A 122 5.14 -10.59 7.88
CA VAL A 122 4.86 -10.27 6.48
C VAL A 122 5.21 -8.81 6.23
N VAL A 123 6.01 -8.57 5.20
CA VAL A 123 6.27 -7.24 4.69
C VAL A 123 5.39 -6.98 3.47
N ILE A 124 4.69 -5.84 3.48
CA ILE A 124 3.75 -5.45 2.43
C ILE A 124 4.22 -4.14 1.79
N PHE A 125 4.44 -4.16 0.48
CA PHE A 125 4.53 -2.97 -0.34
C PHE A 125 3.14 -2.64 -0.89
N GLU A 126 2.55 -1.54 -0.45
CA GLU A 126 1.21 -1.15 -0.86
C GLU A 126 1.25 -0.03 -1.91
N ILE A 127 0.54 -0.25 -3.01
CA ILE A 127 0.24 0.77 -4.03
C ILE A 127 -1.27 1.01 -4.00
N THR A 128 -1.70 2.25 -3.79
CA THR A 128 -3.12 2.59 -3.85
C THR A 128 -3.57 2.85 -5.29
N LEU A 129 -4.86 2.70 -5.58
CA LEU A 129 -5.42 3.10 -6.87
C LEU A 129 -5.14 4.56 -7.19
N SER A 130 -5.19 5.46 -6.19
CA SER A 130 -4.85 6.88 -6.37
C SER A 130 -3.40 7.07 -6.83
N ASN A 131 -2.47 6.25 -6.36
CA ASN A 131 -1.08 6.27 -6.83
C ASN A 131 -0.92 5.78 -8.28
N LEU A 132 -1.85 4.93 -8.75
CA LEU A 132 -1.86 4.45 -10.14
C LEU A 132 -2.56 5.44 -11.09
N THR A 133 -3.55 6.19 -10.60
CA THR A 133 -4.35 7.14 -11.41
C THR A 133 -3.84 8.58 -11.36
N SER A 134 -2.79 8.87 -10.59
CA SER A 134 -2.28 10.22 -10.36
C SER A 134 -1.90 11.02 -11.63
N GLN A 135 -1.80 10.36 -12.78
CA GLN A 135 -1.51 10.98 -14.09
C GLN A 135 -2.61 10.70 -15.13
N GLY A 136 -3.82 10.35 -14.69
CA GLY A 136 -4.96 10.02 -15.55
C GLY A 136 -5.39 8.56 -15.46
N GLU A 137 -5.68 7.90 -16.58
CA GLU A 137 -6.04 6.49 -16.59
C GLU A 137 -4.85 5.60 -16.16
N ILE A 138 -5.18 4.43 -15.60
CA ILE A 138 -4.15 3.45 -15.20
C ILE A 138 -3.45 2.92 -16.45
N ASP A 139 -2.15 3.14 -16.53
CA ASP A 139 -1.28 2.46 -17.47
C ASP A 139 -1.00 1.04 -16.94
N GLU A 140 -1.60 0.05 -17.61
CA GLU A 140 -1.49 -1.36 -17.20
C GLU A 140 -0.04 -1.86 -17.30
N LYS A 141 0.75 -1.36 -18.25
CA LYS A 141 2.17 -1.71 -18.37
C LYS A 141 2.98 -1.18 -17.20
N ASP A 142 2.82 0.11 -16.88
CA ASP A 142 3.48 0.73 -15.71
C ASP A 142 3.10 0.03 -14.41
N PHE A 143 1.82 -0.36 -14.26
CA PHE A 143 1.38 -1.17 -13.12
C PHE A 143 2.12 -2.52 -13.05
N MET A 144 2.16 -3.25 -14.17
CA MET A 144 2.81 -4.56 -14.23
C MET A 144 4.30 -4.49 -13.92
N ASP A 145 4.98 -3.48 -14.46
CA ASP A 145 6.42 -3.27 -14.24
C ASP A 145 6.70 -2.96 -12.76
N ARG A 146 5.89 -2.11 -12.12
CA ARG A 146 5.99 -1.83 -10.67
C ARG A 146 5.72 -3.06 -9.82
N ALA A 147 4.62 -3.78 -10.08
CA ALA A 147 4.27 -4.98 -9.33
C ALA A 147 5.37 -6.05 -9.45
N LYS A 148 5.89 -6.28 -10.67
CA LYS A 148 6.99 -7.21 -10.91
C LYS A 148 8.26 -6.81 -10.16
N LEU A 149 8.64 -5.54 -10.21
CA LEU A 149 9.82 -5.04 -9.52
C LEU A 149 9.69 -5.22 -8.00
N LEU A 150 8.57 -4.83 -7.41
CA LEU A 150 8.34 -4.97 -5.97
C LEU A 150 8.28 -6.44 -5.53
N CYS A 151 7.63 -7.32 -6.29
CA CYS A 151 7.65 -8.75 -6.02
C CYS A 151 9.07 -9.32 -6.03
N SER A 152 9.94 -8.83 -6.94
CA SER A 152 11.34 -9.29 -7.03
C SER A 152 12.20 -8.91 -5.82
N LEU A 153 11.73 -7.99 -4.95
CA LEU A 153 12.35 -7.72 -3.66
C LEU A 153 12.09 -8.83 -2.62
N GLY A 154 11.31 -9.84 -2.96
CA GLY A 154 11.04 -10.98 -2.10
C GLY A 154 9.89 -10.80 -1.10
N HIS A 155 9.05 -9.77 -1.30
CA HIS A 155 7.98 -9.43 -0.38
C HIS A 155 6.60 -9.37 -1.05
N VAL A 156 5.56 -9.27 -0.23
CA VAL A 156 4.18 -9.20 -0.69
C VAL A 156 3.89 -7.81 -1.25
N VAL A 157 3.20 -7.76 -2.39
CA VAL A 157 2.67 -6.53 -2.97
C VAL A 157 1.16 -6.48 -2.79
N MET A 158 0.65 -5.37 -2.30
CA MET A 158 -0.78 -5.12 -2.14
C MET A 158 -1.22 -3.98 -3.05
N ILE A 159 -2.32 -4.16 -3.74
CA ILE A 159 -3.01 -3.09 -4.46
C ILE A 159 -4.32 -2.82 -3.73
N SER A 160 -4.56 -1.56 -3.36
CA SER A 160 -5.70 -1.19 -2.53
C SER A 160 -6.46 0.03 -3.04
N ASN A 161 -7.69 0.17 -2.57
CA ASN A 161 -8.48 1.40 -2.74
C ASN A 161 -8.52 2.25 -1.46
N PHE A 162 -7.58 2.07 -0.56
CA PHE A 162 -7.51 2.83 0.69
C PHE A 162 -6.86 4.19 0.46
N LYS A 163 -7.63 5.27 0.50
CA LYS A 163 -7.07 6.62 0.41
C LYS A 163 -6.28 6.95 1.67
N GLU A 164 -6.88 6.73 2.84
CA GLU A 164 -6.32 7.07 4.14
C GLU A 164 -5.64 5.87 4.80
N TYR A 165 -4.62 6.15 5.62
CA TYR A 165 -3.86 5.10 6.33
C TYR A 165 -4.70 4.33 7.35
N TYR A 166 -5.69 4.97 8.00
CA TYR A 166 -6.55 4.27 8.96
C TYR A 166 -7.36 3.14 8.31
N ARG A 167 -7.78 3.30 7.03
CA ARG A 167 -8.49 2.26 6.28
C ARG A 167 -7.61 1.04 6.02
N LEU A 168 -6.34 1.27 5.66
CA LEU A 168 -5.37 0.19 5.52
C LEU A 168 -5.21 -0.57 6.84
N VAL A 169 -5.02 0.16 7.94
CA VAL A 169 -4.84 -0.47 9.26
C VAL A 169 -6.09 -1.21 9.71
N ASP A 170 -7.27 -0.64 9.49
CA ASP A 170 -8.56 -1.29 9.80
C ASP A 170 -8.71 -2.59 9.02
N TYR A 171 -8.44 -2.57 7.72
CA TYR A 171 -8.44 -3.77 6.88
C TYR A 171 -7.46 -4.85 7.38
N LEU A 172 -6.19 -4.48 7.61
CA LEU A 172 -5.18 -5.42 8.12
C LEU A 172 -5.56 -5.98 9.50
N SER A 173 -6.23 -5.18 10.32
CA SER A 173 -6.67 -5.52 11.68
C SER A 173 -7.77 -6.59 11.70
N GLN A 174 -8.45 -6.85 10.59
CA GLN A 174 -9.43 -7.94 10.47
C GLN A 174 -8.73 -9.31 10.51
N TYR A 175 -7.48 -9.39 10.05
CA TYR A 175 -6.73 -10.63 9.94
C TYR A 175 -5.77 -10.88 11.10
N THR A 176 -5.29 -9.83 11.75
CA THR A 176 -4.30 -9.97 12.83
C THR A 176 -4.51 -8.96 13.96
N LYS A 177 -4.18 -9.39 15.19
CA LYS A 177 -4.05 -8.54 16.39
C LYS A 177 -2.58 -8.49 16.85
N LYS A 178 -1.66 -8.98 16.02
CA LYS A 178 -0.23 -8.95 16.30
C LYS A 178 0.34 -7.56 16.04
N GLN A 179 1.62 -7.38 16.36
CA GLN A 179 2.32 -6.12 16.11
C GLN A 179 2.23 -5.72 14.64
N MET A 180 1.88 -4.48 14.40
CA MET A 180 1.89 -3.85 13.07
C MET A 180 2.77 -2.61 13.09
N ALA A 181 3.42 -2.34 11.97
CA ALA A 181 4.10 -1.07 11.75
C ALA A 181 3.82 -0.53 10.34
N LEU A 182 3.69 0.79 10.25
CA LEU A 182 3.68 1.54 9.00
C LEU A 182 5.01 2.29 8.88
N ALA A 183 5.79 1.97 7.87
CA ALA A 183 6.97 2.75 7.53
C ALA A 183 6.60 3.84 6.51
N MET A 184 6.91 5.09 6.83
CA MET A 184 6.61 6.24 5.99
C MET A 184 7.61 7.38 6.17
N GLY A 185 7.75 8.22 5.16
CA GLY A 185 8.53 9.45 5.26
C GLY A 185 7.82 10.53 6.07
N VAL A 186 8.58 11.48 6.61
CA VAL A 186 8.05 12.63 7.40
C VAL A 186 6.94 13.37 6.66
N ASN A 187 7.07 13.61 5.35
CA ASN A 187 6.08 14.37 4.59
C ASN A 187 4.72 13.66 4.59
N SER A 188 4.70 12.36 4.30
CA SER A 188 3.46 11.56 4.35
C SER A 188 2.89 11.48 5.76
N PHE A 189 3.75 11.44 6.78
CA PHE A 189 3.31 11.46 8.16
C PHE A 189 2.65 12.79 8.56
N VAL A 190 3.16 13.92 8.09
CA VAL A 190 2.55 15.24 8.32
C VAL A 190 1.16 15.29 7.68
N GLU A 191 0.98 14.73 6.47
CA GLU A 191 -0.31 14.64 5.79
C GLU A 191 -1.35 13.84 6.59
N VAL A 192 -0.95 12.84 7.39
CA VAL A 192 -1.87 12.08 8.27
C VAL A 192 -2.54 12.98 9.31
N PHE A 193 -1.96 14.15 9.65
CA PHE A 193 -2.53 15.13 10.58
C PHE A 193 -3.38 16.20 9.88
N ASP A 194 -3.65 16.10 8.59
CA ASP A 194 -4.56 16.99 7.90
C ASP A 194 -6.03 16.55 8.10
N GLU A 195 -6.80 17.36 8.83
CA GLU A 195 -8.20 17.09 9.17
C GLU A 195 -9.09 16.95 7.92
N ASN A 196 -8.69 17.53 6.79
CA ASN A 196 -9.46 17.48 5.54
C ASN A 196 -9.61 16.04 4.98
N TYR A 197 -8.72 15.14 5.33
CA TYR A 197 -8.81 13.72 4.93
C TYR A 197 -9.89 12.94 5.68
N TYR A 198 -10.48 13.51 6.74
CA TYR A 198 -11.36 12.78 7.66
C TYR A 198 -12.75 13.39 7.79
N THR A 199 -13.15 14.25 6.86
CA THR A 199 -14.45 14.95 6.86
C THR A 199 -15.64 13.98 6.72
N ASP A 200 -15.43 12.81 6.14
CA ASP A 200 -16.45 11.76 5.99
C ASP A 200 -16.68 10.93 7.27
N LEU A 201 -15.83 11.12 8.29
CA LEU A 201 -15.98 10.46 9.58
C LEU A 201 -16.72 11.38 10.56
N SER A 202 -17.71 10.84 11.27
CA SER A 202 -18.48 11.59 12.27
C SER A 202 -17.60 12.14 13.40
N GLY A 203 -16.57 11.39 13.81
CA GLY A 203 -15.58 11.80 14.80
C GLY A 203 -14.33 12.46 14.20
N GLY A 204 -14.32 12.71 12.88
CA GLY A 204 -13.19 13.35 12.19
C GLY A 204 -11.87 12.65 12.42
N ILE A 205 -10.81 13.44 12.60
CA ILE A 205 -9.44 12.94 12.82
C ILE A 205 -9.32 12.07 14.10
N LEU A 206 -10.10 12.35 15.14
CA LEU A 206 -10.07 11.57 16.38
C LEU A 206 -10.56 10.14 16.16
N GLU A 207 -11.62 9.97 15.36
CA GLU A 207 -12.11 8.64 14.99
C GLU A 207 -11.09 7.90 14.12
N ALA A 208 -10.48 8.58 13.14
CA ALA A 208 -9.46 8.00 12.28
C ALA A 208 -8.25 7.49 13.08
N PHE A 209 -7.75 8.30 13.99
CA PHE A 209 -6.62 7.92 14.86
C PHE A 209 -7.00 6.84 15.87
N GLY A 210 -8.23 6.86 16.39
CA GLY A 210 -8.78 5.78 17.21
C GLY A 210 -8.74 4.44 16.48
N LYS A 211 -9.23 4.39 15.23
CA LYS A 211 -9.17 3.20 14.37
C LYS A 211 -7.74 2.81 14.03
N MET A 212 -6.88 3.79 13.71
CA MET A 212 -5.49 3.53 13.33
C MET A 212 -4.67 2.95 14.48
N PHE A 213 -4.80 3.49 15.68
CA PHE A 213 -3.96 3.11 16.82
C PHE A 213 -4.64 2.17 17.84
N TYR A 214 -5.82 1.65 17.51
CA TYR A 214 -6.58 0.71 18.33
C TYR A 214 -5.80 -0.59 18.63
N ASN A 215 -5.09 -1.09 17.64
CA ASN A 215 -4.23 -2.27 17.77
C ASN A 215 -2.78 -1.85 18.08
N ASN A 216 -1.89 -2.83 18.22
CA ASN A 216 -0.46 -2.63 18.42
C ASN A 216 0.21 -2.05 17.15
N LEU A 217 -0.25 -0.86 16.69
CA LEU A 217 0.36 -0.15 15.58
C LEU A 217 1.45 0.78 16.08
N LYS A 218 2.58 0.80 15.38
CA LYS A 218 3.60 1.84 15.43
C LYS A 218 3.82 2.44 14.06
N VAL A 219 4.18 3.72 14.01
CA VAL A 219 4.64 4.38 12.79
C VAL A 219 6.14 4.52 12.87
N TYR A 220 6.84 3.96 11.89
CA TYR A 220 8.28 4.13 11.73
C TYR A 220 8.53 5.28 10.76
N LEU A 221 9.15 6.31 11.29
CA LEU A 221 9.32 7.58 10.61
C LEU A 221 10.71 7.67 9.98
N TYR A 222 10.73 7.58 8.66
CA TYR A 222 11.96 7.78 7.89
C TYR A 222 12.19 9.28 7.67
N PRO A 223 13.39 9.80 7.97
CA PRO A 223 13.66 11.22 7.91
C PRO A 223 13.62 11.78 6.48
N THR A 224 13.53 13.10 6.38
CA THR A 224 13.66 13.85 5.14
C THR A 224 14.57 15.05 5.34
N LYS A 225 14.97 15.72 4.28
CA LYS A 225 15.64 17.03 4.34
C LYS A 225 14.66 18.14 4.00
N ASP A 226 14.79 19.27 4.70
CA ASP A 226 14.12 20.51 4.31
C ASP A 226 14.91 21.23 3.19
N ALA A 227 14.41 22.42 2.78
CA ALA A 227 15.04 23.22 1.72
C ALA A 227 16.44 23.73 2.10
N ASP A 228 16.73 23.85 3.39
CA ASP A 228 17.98 24.31 3.95
C ASP A 228 18.99 23.16 4.19
N GLY A 229 18.56 21.92 3.90
CA GLY A 229 19.38 20.71 4.06
C GLY A 229 19.34 20.13 5.48
N ASN A 230 18.51 20.66 6.40
CA ASN A 230 18.38 20.12 7.74
C ASN A 230 17.57 18.83 7.73
N ILE A 231 18.00 17.86 8.55
CA ILE A 231 17.27 16.59 8.71
C ILE A 231 16.04 16.81 9.58
N ILE A 232 14.87 16.45 9.04
CA ILE A 232 13.58 16.50 9.72
C ILE A 232 13.21 15.10 10.20
N THR A 233 12.91 15.00 11.49
CA THR A 233 12.53 13.79 12.23
C THR A 233 11.26 14.05 13.05
N SER A 234 10.88 13.10 13.89
CA SER A 234 9.79 13.27 14.85
C SER A 234 10.02 14.41 15.85
N ASN A 235 11.26 14.87 16.02
CA ASN A 235 11.61 15.91 17.01
C ASN A 235 11.38 17.34 16.52
N ASN A 236 11.48 17.57 15.21
CA ASN A 236 11.46 18.90 14.63
C ASN A 236 10.51 19.06 13.43
N LEU A 237 9.67 18.05 13.13
CA LEU A 237 8.64 18.17 12.09
C LEU A 237 7.66 19.30 12.42
N LYS A 238 7.14 19.95 11.38
CA LYS A 238 6.21 21.06 11.49
C LYS A 238 4.78 20.57 11.27
N LEU A 239 3.95 20.69 12.31
CA LEU A 239 2.51 20.45 12.26
C LEU A 239 1.75 21.76 12.50
N HIS A 240 0.50 21.78 12.04
CA HIS A 240 -0.41 22.87 12.41
C HIS A 240 -0.46 23.02 13.95
N PRO A 241 -0.47 24.24 14.52
CA PRO A 241 -0.41 24.44 15.98
C PRO A 241 -1.44 23.62 16.76
N ARG A 242 -2.67 23.48 16.24
CA ARG A 242 -3.76 22.68 16.85
C ARG A 242 -3.44 21.19 16.98
N MET A 243 -2.55 20.66 16.14
CA MET A 243 -2.19 19.24 16.13
C MET A 243 -0.98 18.91 16.99
N LYS A 244 -0.27 19.92 17.49
CA LYS A 244 1.00 19.69 18.23
C LYS A 244 0.84 18.83 19.46
N ASP A 245 -0.17 19.09 20.29
CA ASP A 245 -0.34 18.34 21.55
C ASP A 245 -0.95 16.96 21.27
N PHE A 246 -1.82 16.85 20.27
CA PHE A 246 -2.32 15.57 19.79
C PHE A 246 -1.17 14.67 19.29
N TYR A 247 -0.27 15.23 18.49
CA TYR A 247 0.94 14.53 18.05
C TYR A 247 1.84 14.09 19.22
N LYS A 248 2.08 14.99 20.20
CA LYS A 248 2.89 14.66 21.39
C LYS A 248 2.35 13.45 22.14
N PHE A 249 1.01 13.31 22.25
CA PHE A 249 0.39 12.15 22.86
C PHE A 249 0.87 10.84 22.22
N PHE A 250 0.82 10.74 20.88
CA PHE A 250 1.28 9.52 20.19
C PHE A 250 2.79 9.31 20.31
N LYS A 251 3.56 10.37 20.24
CA LYS A 251 5.01 10.29 20.39
C LYS A 251 5.43 9.81 21.77
N TYR A 252 4.88 10.40 22.84
CA TYR A 252 5.20 10.00 24.21
C TYR A 252 4.73 8.59 24.56
N ASN A 253 3.69 8.11 23.91
CA ASN A 253 3.22 6.73 24.04
C ASN A 253 3.98 5.73 23.14
N GLY A 254 5.07 6.12 22.51
CA GLY A 254 5.91 5.25 21.70
C GLY A 254 5.24 4.74 20.42
N LYS A 255 4.18 5.45 19.97
CA LYS A 255 3.47 5.10 18.72
C LYS A 255 4.19 5.61 17.48
N VAL A 256 5.12 6.55 17.62
CA VAL A 256 5.96 7.11 16.58
C VAL A 256 7.42 6.84 16.93
N VAL A 257 8.13 6.17 16.07
CA VAL A 257 9.53 5.74 16.25
C VAL A 257 10.36 6.24 15.07
N ASP A 258 11.41 7.01 15.33
CA ASP A 258 12.32 7.46 14.27
C ASP A 258 13.23 6.33 13.81
N ILE A 259 13.48 6.29 12.52
CA ILE A 259 14.54 5.47 11.91
C ILE A 259 15.83 6.28 11.94
N PHE A 260 16.82 5.86 12.73
CA PHE A 260 18.07 6.58 12.93
C PHE A 260 19.22 6.08 12.07
N ASP A 261 19.25 4.78 11.76
CA ASP A 261 20.33 4.16 10.98
C ASP A 261 19.98 4.16 9.48
N PHE A 262 19.90 5.36 8.90
CA PHE A 262 19.60 5.59 7.49
C PHE A 262 20.84 6.11 6.77
N GLU A 263 20.88 5.96 5.44
CA GLU A 263 21.98 6.48 4.62
C GLU A 263 21.71 7.95 4.22
N PRO A 264 22.43 8.94 4.78
CA PRO A 264 22.13 10.37 4.58
C PRO A 264 22.14 10.83 3.12
N LYS A 265 22.97 10.19 2.25
CA LYS A 265 23.04 10.53 0.82
C LYS A 265 21.78 10.14 0.05
N TYR A 266 20.94 9.22 0.59
CA TYR A 266 19.71 8.83 -0.06
C TYR A 266 18.58 9.85 0.16
N LEU A 267 18.65 10.70 1.19
CA LEU A 267 17.63 11.72 1.47
C LEU A 267 17.50 12.78 0.34
N ASP A 268 18.50 12.87 -0.55
CA ASP A 268 18.48 13.78 -1.70
C ASP A 268 17.82 13.16 -2.94
N ILE A 269 17.40 11.89 -2.86
CA ILE A 269 16.79 11.14 -3.97
C ILE A 269 15.28 11.33 -3.95
N PHE A 270 14.72 11.95 -4.99
CA PHE A 270 13.29 12.15 -5.18
C PHE A 270 12.80 11.38 -6.40
N SER A 271 11.88 10.44 -6.23
CA SER A 271 11.35 9.59 -7.31
C SER A 271 10.86 10.41 -8.51
N ARG A 272 10.20 11.57 -8.27
CA ARG A 272 9.74 12.46 -9.35
C ARG A 272 10.90 13.00 -10.20
N LYS A 273 12.00 13.38 -9.58
CA LYS A 273 13.21 13.88 -10.31
C LYS A 273 13.85 12.76 -11.11
N ILE A 274 13.95 11.56 -10.53
CA ILE A 274 14.48 10.38 -11.23
C ILE A 274 13.61 10.03 -12.44
N LEU A 275 12.29 10.03 -12.28
CA LEU A 275 11.37 9.76 -13.39
C LEU A 275 11.53 10.78 -14.53
N GLN A 276 11.65 12.07 -14.21
CA GLN A 276 11.90 13.12 -15.20
C GLN A 276 13.23 12.89 -15.94
N GLN A 277 14.29 12.50 -15.23
CA GLN A 277 15.59 12.19 -15.83
C GLN A 277 15.51 10.98 -16.78
N ILE A 278 14.81 9.90 -16.38
CA ILE A 278 14.61 8.73 -17.22
C ILE A 278 13.83 9.10 -18.50
N ASN A 279 12.77 9.87 -18.38
CA ASN A 279 11.96 10.31 -19.53
C ASN A 279 12.78 11.20 -20.47
N ASN A 280 13.61 12.10 -19.93
CA ASN A 280 14.47 12.96 -20.76
C ASN A 280 15.56 12.15 -21.47
N LEU A 281 16.14 11.12 -20.83
CA LEU A 281 17.12 10.23 -21.47
C LEU A 281 16.49 9.40 -22.58
N SER A 282 15.26 8.93 -22.43
CA SER A 282 14.54 8.19 -23.47
C SER A 282 14.23 9.04 -24.71
N LEU A 283 14.11 10.38 -24.55
CA LEU A 283 13.90 11.30 -25.68
C LEU A 283 15.17 11.63 -26.45
N ILE A 284 16.35 11.35 -25.87
CA ILE A 284 17.65 11.60 -26.53
C ILE A 284 18.06 10.43 -27.45
N HIS A 285 17.42 9.28 -27.30
CA HIS A 285 17.72 8.04 -28.04
C HIS A 285 16.66 7.69 -29.13
N ILE A 286 15.77 8.62 -29.46
CA ILE A 286 14.88 8.60 -30.61
C ILE A 286 15.37 9.64 -31.61
#